data_50243fbd66da3efe1e94fde73b76af9f
#
_entry.id   50243fbd66da3efe1e94fde73b76af9f
#
_cell.length_a   1.000
_cell.length_b   1.000
_cell.length_c   1.000
_cell.angle_alpha   90.00
_cell.angle_beta   90.00
_cell.angle_gamma   90.00
#
_symmetry.space_group_name_H-M   'P 1'
#
loop_
_entity.id
_entity.type
_entity.pdbx_description
1 polymer ?
#
loop_
_entity_poly.entity_id
_entity_poly.type
_entity_poly.pdbx_seq_one_letter_code
_entity_poly.pdbx_strand_id
1 'polypeptide(L)'
;SRDTLGNIQDMTFEQAWNGERQQKLREDLLSGVRNEFCYQCWDLEDQGSVSMRQAHNISRKHMIPKNCSKIMPFQVPVLELKMSNLCNFRCRTCKPDLSTTWLKDWDKVKHEYESIGVINEIEKQTKFNNDQFIEDIVKLAPTMQIVEFAGGEPLMDPLHYKVLEALEPFGDKISVKYSTNLSKVKFGKFDTIASWSKFKGVDISLSIDGYPALNDYIRTEADTDVLAQNLREVKSALGNKYKGRAALCYSAWNVMGLPESYDYFEHVLDTPVHGNIAWDPIFINPQVLPKELKQLATAKYKKYLNTVEATNERNKRIHRFINQNMNFLNAKDESKHFEQFLRYTKTLDESRSTSFVAVVPEFKDYV
;
A
#
# COMPACT_ATOMS: atom_id res chain seq x y z
N SER A 1 19.35 -8.63 -6.02
CA SER A 1 19.52 -7.69 -4.89
C SER A 1 19.03 -6.32 -5.32
N ARG A 2 18.05 -5.78 -4.60
CA ARG A 2 17.69 -4.37 -4.80
C ARG A 2 18.88 -3.54 -4.35
N ASP A 3 19.37 -2.66 -5.21
CA ASP A 3 20.45 -1.75 -4.88
C ASP A 3 20.05 -0.87 -3.69
N THR A 4 20.72 -1.04 -2.57
CA THR A 4 20.51 -0.28 -1.34
C THR A 4 21.54 0.84 -1.20
N LEU A 5 21.20 1.91 -0.52
CA LEU A 5 22.16 2.98 -0.20
C LEU A 5 23.14 2.57 0.91
N GLY A 6 22.77 1.56 1.69
CA GLY A 6 23.57 1.01 2.76
C GLY A 6 22.76 0.04 3.61
N ASN A 7 23.41 -0.55 4.61
CA ASN A 7 22.77 -1.42 5.59
C ASN A 7 22.87 -0.75 6.97
N ILE A 8 21.73 -0.55 7.62
CA ILE A 8 21.66 0.07 8.97
C ILE A 8 22.31 -0.77 10.07
N GLN A 9 22.70 -2.01 9.78
CA GLN A 9 23.53 -2.82 10.69
C GLN A 9 24.99 -2.37 10.70
N ASP A 10 25.47 -1.82 9.57
CA ASP A 10 26.88 -1.52 9.34
C ASP A 10 27.16 -0.01 9.36
N MET A 11 26.11 0.83 9.30
CA MET A 11 26.24 2.28 9.25
C MET A 11 25.02 3.00 9.84
N THR A 12 25.22 4.24 10.27
CA THR A 12 24.16 5.15 10.72
C THR A 12 23.40 5.74 9.51
N PHE A 13 22.22 6.32 9.76
CA PHE A 13 21.48 7.06 8.73
C PHE A 13 22.29 8.25 8.18
N GLU A 14 23.06 8.93 9.02
CA GLU A 14 23.91 10.04 8.60
C GLU A 14 25.02 9.62 7.64
N GLN A 15 25.65 8.47 7.93
CA GLN A 15 26.66 7.89 7.02
C GLN A 15 26.03 7.47 5.69
N ALA A 16 24.84 6.88 5.71
CA ALA A 16 24.10 6.53 4.48
C ALA A 16 23.68 7.77 3.70
N TRP A 17 23.29 8.85 4.38
CA TRP A 17 22.79 10.10 3.77
C TRP A 17 23.79 10.77 2.84
N ASN A 18 25.07 10.78 3.20
CA ASN A 18 26.17 11.29 2.37
C ASN A 18 27.14 10.21 1.91
N GLY A 19 26.72 8.95 1.90
CA GLY A 19 27.48 7.84 1.32
C GLY A 19 27.67 8.02 -0.20
N GLU A 20 28.67 7.38 -0.76
CA GLU A 20 29.06 7.53 -2.18
C GLU A 20 27.90 7.31 -3.15
N ARG A 21 27.09 6.30 -2.94
CA ARG A 21 25.91 6.01 -3.78
C ARG A 21 24.90 7.17 -3.77
N GLN A 22 24.62 7.73 -2.59
CA GLN A 22 23.68 8.83 -2.46
C GLN A 22 24.24 10.13 -3.08
N GLN A 23 25.54 10.37 -2.93
CA GLN A 23 26.21 11.49 -3.58
C GLN A 23 26.14 11.36 -5.11
N LYS A 24 26.42 10.16 -5.65
CA LYS A 24 26.32 9.89 -7.10
C LYS A 24 24.91 10.09 -7.62
N LEU A 25 23.90 9.58 -6.90
CA LEU A 25 22.49 9.76 -7.27
C LEU A 25 22.11 11.25 -7.35
N ARG A 26 22.51 12.05 -6.34
CA ARG A 26 22.25 13.50 -6.34
C ARG A 26 22.99 14.21 -7.49
N GLU A 27 24.24 13.87 -7.74
CA GLU A 27 25.05 14.43 -8.82
C GLU A 27 24.39 14.17 -10.18
N ASP A 28 23.97 12.93 -10.45
CA ASP A 28 23.28 12.56 -11.68
C ASP A 28 21.99 13.36 -11.86
N LEU A 29 21.14 13.40 -10.83
CA LEU A 29 19.87 14.13 -10.90
C LEU A 29 20.05 15.64 -11.06
N LEU A 30 21.05 16.24 -10.40
CA LEU A 30 21.37 17.67 -10.53
C LEU A 30 21.93 18.02 -11.91
N SER A 31 22.64 17.09 -12.53
CA SER A 31 23.21 17.23 -13.88
C SER A 31 22.21 16.84 -14.98
N GLY A 32 20.99 16.44 -14.64
CA GLY A 32 19.98 15.98 -15.59
C GLY A 32 20.24 14.59 -16.16
N VAL A 33 21.16 13.82 -15.58
CA VAL A 33 21.46 12.45 -15.98
C VAL A 33 20.36 11.54 -15.45
N ARG A 34 19.83 10.68 -16.30
CA ARG A 34 18.84 9.65 -15.93
C ARG A 34 19.54 8.50 -15.22
N ASN A 35 19.45 8.51 -13.89
CA ASN A 35 20.02 7.45 -13.08
C ASN A 35 19.20 6.16 -13.23
N GLU A 36 19.85 5.00 -13.30
CA GLU A 36 19.25 3.69 -13.50
C GLU A 36 18.27 3.27 -12.39
N PHE A 37 18.50 3.71 -11.15
CA PHE A 37 17.57 3.45 -10.03
C PHE A 37 16.17 4.06 -10.24
N CYS A 38 16.06 5.05 -11.12
CA CYS A 38 14.81 5.75 -11.41
C CYS A 38 14.13 5.27 -12.71
N TYR A 39 14.54 4.11 -13.27
CA TYR A 39 14.07 3.64 -14.58
C TYR A 39 12.54 3.59 -14.70
N GLN A 40 11.83 3.11 -13.66
CA GLN A 40 10.36 3.07 -13.67
C GLN A 40 9.72 4.45 -13.79
N CYS A 41 10.35 5.47 -13.16
CA CYS A 41 9.87 6.84 -13.28
C CYS A 41 10.12 7.38 -14.68
N TRP A 42 11.30 7.09 -15.24
CA TRP A 42 11.64 7.52 -16.60
C TRP A 42 10.74 6.90 -17.66
N ASP A 43 10.46 5.59 -17.55
CA ASP A 43 9.56 4.87 -18.47
C ASP A 43 8.14 5.46 -18.46
N LEU A 44 7.60 5.80 -17.27
CA LEU A 44 6.29 6.44 -17.16
C LEU A 44 6.29 7.84 -17.78
N GLU A 45 7.34 8.63 -17.55
CA GLU A 45 7.49 9.99 -18.08
C GLU A 45 7.61 9.98 -19.60
N ASP A 46 8.38 9.03 -20.17
CA ASP A 46 8.52 8.84 -21.62
C ASP A 46 7.20 8.44 -22.30
N GLN A 47 6.31 7.78 -21.56
CA GLN A 47 4.94 7.46 -22.01
C GLN A 47 3.94 8.60 -21.78
N GLY A 48 4.40 9.77 -21.32
CA GLY A 48 3.54 10.92 -21.03
C GLY A 48 2.71 10.81 -19.74
N SER A 49 3.01 9.85 -18.88
CA SER A 49 2.35 9.65 -17.59
C SER A 49 3.10 10.37 -16.46
N VAL A 50 2.37 10.77 -15.42
CA VAL A 50 2.99 11.39 -14.24
C VAL A 50 3.63 10.30 -13.39
N SER A 51 4.94 10.38 -13.21
CA SER A 51 5.69 9.47 -12.34
C SER A 51 5.54 9.84 -10.86
N MET A 52 5.86 8.87 -9.97
CA MET A 52 5.93 9.13 -8.53
C MET A 52 6.95 10.24 -8.19
N ARG A 53 8.08 10.29 -8.90
CA ARG A 53 9.09 11.35 -8.77
C ARG A 53 8.50 12.73 -9.05
N GLN A 54 7.77 12.88 -10.16
CA GLN A 54 7.12 14.15 -10.52
C GLN A 54 6.02 14.52 -9.51
N ALA A 55 5.18 13.56 -9.11
CA ALA A 55 4.11 13.77 -8.13
C ALA A 55 4.68 14.23 -6.78
N HIS A 56 5.76 13.62 -6.30
CA HIS A 56 6.45 14.04 -5.07
C HIS A 56 7.10 15.42 -5.21
N ASN A 57 7.76 15.71 -6.33
CA ASN A 57 8.35 17.03 -6.56
C ASN A 57 7.30 18.16 -6.56
N ILE A 58 6.09 17.89 -7.07
CA ILE A 58 4.99 18.85 -7.05
C ILE A 58 4.42 19.01 -5.63
N SER A 59 4.05 17.90 -5.00
CA SER A 59 3.36 17.93 -3.69
C SER A 59 4.28 18.36 -2.54
N ARG A 60 5.57 18.10 -2.64
CA ARG A 60 6.59 18.38 -1.62
C ARG A 60 7.55 19.50 -2.03
N LYS A 61 7.21 20.32 -3.03
CA LYS A 61 8.04 21.41 -3.54
C LYS A 61 8.56 22.34 -2.43
N HIS A 62 7.73 22.60 -1.42
CA HIS A 62 8.07 23.45 -0.27
C HIS A 62 9.13 22.83 0.67
N MET A 63 9.40 21.53 0.55
CA MET A 63 10.41 20.81 1.34
C MET A 63 11.77 20.74 0.62
N ILE A 64 11.83 21.08 -0.67
CA ILE A 64 13.06 21.02 -1.47
C ILE A 64 13.97 22.18 -1.06
N PRO A 65 15.23 21.91 -0.64
CA PRO A 65 16.17 22.96 -0.31
C PRO A 65 16.46 23.84 -1.55
N LYS A 66 16.64 25.16 -1.32
CA LYS A 66 16.99 26.09 -2.42
C LYS A 66 18.33 25.77 -3.06
N ASN A 67 19.29 25.32 -2.25
CA ASN A 67 20.64 24.98 -2.68
C ASN A 67 20.87 23.48 -2.51
N CYS A 68 20.74 22.74 -3.60
CA CYS A 68 21.03 21.31 -3.62
C CYS A 68 22.45 21.08 -4.15
N SER A 69 23.17 20.16 -3.50
CA SER A 69 24.51 19.72 -3.94
C SER A 69 24.63 18.20 -3.70
N LYS A 70 25.72 17.59 -4.17
CA LYS A 70 25.94 16.15 -3.93
C LYS A 70 26.10 15.83 -2.43
N ILE A 71 26.68 16.74 -1.66
CA ILE A 71 26.76 16.64 -0.20
C ILE A 71 25.72 17.59 0.38
N MET A 72 24.83 17.06 1.23
CA MET A 72 23.73 17.80 1.83
C MET A 72 23.81 17.72 3.35
N PRO A 73 23.36 18.75 4.07
CA PRO A 73 23.13 18.63 5.51
C PRO A 73 22.25 17.40 5.82
N PHE A 74 22.50 16.74 6.94
CA PHE A 74 21.71 15.60 7.39
C PHE A 74 20.32 16.08 7.85
N GLN A 75 19.41 16.20 6.91
CA GLN A 75 18.05 16.66 7.11
C GLN A 75 17.10 15.79 6.27
N VAL A 76 16.20 15.10 6.94
CA VAL A 76 15.24 14.17 6.29
C VAL A 76 13.82 14.62 6.64
N PRO A 77 13.20 15.48 5.83
CA PRO A 77 11.85 15.98 6.11
C PRO A 77 10.77 14.89 5.99
N VAL A 78 11.02 13.84 5.24
CA VAL A 78 10.12 12.70 5.06
C VAL A 78 10.88 11.41 5.22
N LEU A 79 10.46 10.57 6.16
CA LEU A 79 11.04 9.26 6.42
C LEU A 79 9.96 8.18 6.26
N GLU A 80 10.18 7.21 5.38
CA GLU A 80 9.34 6.01 5.27
C GLU A 80 10.01 4.84 6.00
N LEU A 81 9.26 4.17 6.87
CA LEU A 81 9.71 3.05 7.68
C LEU A 81 8.91 1.78 7.35
N LYS A 82 9.63 0.74 6.94
CA LYS A 82 9.15 -0.65 6.77
C LYS A 82 9.95 -1.54 7.69
N MET A 83 9.55 -1.65 8.96
CA MET A 83 10.37 -2.24 10.01
C MET A 83 10.31 -3.77 10.03
N SER A 84 9.18 -4.35 9.64
CA SER A 84 9.01 -5.80 9.63
C SER A 84 7.93 -6.25 8.64
N ASN A 85 7.84 -7.57 8.44
CA ASN A 85 6.74 -8.22 7.74
C ASN A 85 5.72 -8.86 8.71
N LEU A 86 5.74 -8.48 9.99
CA LEU A 86 4.73 -8.92 10.96
C LEU A 86 3.36 -8.43 10.51
N CYS A 87 2.44 -9.35 10.28
CA CYS A 87 1.07 -9.05 9.89
C CYS A 87 0.14 -10.15 10.40
N ASN A 88 -1.07 -9.76 10.77
CA ASN A 88 -2.11 -10.69 11.19
C ASN A 88 -3.01 -11.17 10.05
N PHE A 89 -2.86 -10.62 8.82
CA PHE A 89 -3.62 -11.01 7.65
C PHE A 89 -2.81 -11.81 6.63
N ARG A 90 -3.50 -12.65 5.85
CA ARG A 90 -2.99 -13.42 4.71
C ARG A 90 -3.68 -12.95 3.42
N CYS A 91 -3.64 -11.66 3.12
CA CYS A 91 -4.33 -11.12 1.94
C CYS A 91 -3.91 -11.87 0.67
N ARG A 92 -4.86 -12.18 -0.22
CA ARG A 92 -4.60 -12.92 -1.48
C ARG A 92 -3.67 -12.16 -2.43
N THR A 93 -3.61 -10.84 -2.28
CA THR A 93 -2.72 -9.94 -3.01
C THR A 93 -1.33 -9.81 -2.40
N CYS A 94 -1.06 -10.51 -1.28
CA CYS A 94 0.20 -10.46 -0.53
C CYS A 94 1.04 -11.72 -0.72
N LYS A 95 2.24 -11.74 -0.12
CA LYS A 95 3.19 -12.85 -0.12
C LYS A 95 4.05 -12.85 1.15
N PRO A 96 4.86 -13.90 1.43
CA PRO A 96 5.59 -14.06 2.69
C PRO A 96 6.54 -12.91 3.06
N ASP A 97 7.14 -12.23 2.10
CA ASP A 97 8.01 -11.08 2.34
C ASP A 97 7.27 -9.86 2.90
N LEU A 98 5.93 -9.82 2.74
CA LEU A 98 5.06 -8.77 3.24
C LEU A 98 4.16 -9.20 4.41
N SER A 99 4.04 -10.51 4.68
CA SER A 99 3.24 -11.03 5.80
C SER A 99 3.74 -12.37 6.31
N THR A 100 4.12 -12.41 7.59
CA THR A 100 4.58 -13.66 8.25
C THR A 100 3.50 -14.74 8.29
N THR A 101 2.21 -14.38 8.35
CA THR A 101 1.10 -15.35 8.35
C THR A 101 0.96 -16.09 7.03
N TRP A 102 1.50 -15.56 5.93
CA TRP A 102 1.54 -16.20 4.63
C TRP A 102 2.35 -17.49 4.59
N LEU A 103 3.28 -17.70 5.52
CA LEU A 103 4.05 -18.94 5.62
C LEU A 103 3.16 -20.19 5.77
N LYS A 104 1.94 -20.03 6.28
CA LYS A 104 0.94 -21.12 6.41
C LYS A 104 0.48 -21.69 5.05
N ASP A 105 0.49 -20.87 4.02
CA ASP A 105 -0.03 -21.24 2.69
C ASP A 105 1.07 -21.32 1.62
N TRP A 106 2.25 -20.77 1.89
CA TRP A 106 3.30 -20.56 0.90
C TRP A 106 3.68 -21.82 0.12
N ASP A 107 3.94 -22.92 0.83
CA ASP A 107 4.35 -24.18 0.20
C ASP A 107 3.31 -24.74 -0.78
N LYS A 108 2.04 -24.37 -0.63
CA LYS A 108 0.95 -24.82 -1.50
C LYS A 108 0.88 -24.06 -2.82
N VAL A 109 1.37 -22.80 -2.84
CA VAL A 109 1.19 -21.88 -3.97
C VAL A 109 2.50 -21.36 -4.58
N LYS A 110 3.67 -21.62 -3.95
CA LYS A 110 4.95 -21.08 -4.42
C LYS A 110 5.28 -21.46 -5.87
N HIS A 111 4.84 -22.64 -6.32
CA HIS A 111 5.05 -23.08 -7.69
C HIS A 111 4.37 -22.17 -8.74
N GLU A 112 3.28 -21.50 -8.39
CA GLU A 112 2.65 -20.52 -9.30
C GLU A 112 3.52 -19.27 -9.48
N TYR A 113 4.28 -18.87 -8.45
CA TYR A 113 5.24 -17.76 -8.53
C TYR A 113 6.50 -18.19 -9.31
N GLU A 114 7.02 -19.38 -9.04
CA GLU A 114 8.18 -19.94 -9.71
C GLU A 114 7.94 -20.08 -11.22
N SER A 115 6.72 -20.45 -11.63
CA SER A 115 6.34 -20.61 -13.04
C SER A 115 6.43 -19.33 -13.86
N ILE A 116 6.40 -18.17 -13.22
CA ILE A 116 6.58 -16.84 -13.85
C ILE A 116 7.93 -16.21 -13.54
N GLY A 117 8.89 -17.00 -13.03
CA GLY A 117 10.26 -16.57 -12.76
C GLY A 117 10.43 -15.74 -11.48
N VAL A 118 9.42 -15.70 -10.62
CA VAL A 118 9.52 -15.03 -9.30
C VAL A 118 10.08 -16.01 -8.29
N ILE A 119 11.36 -15.90 -8.02
CA ILE A 119 12.03 -16.65 -6.96
C ILE A 119 11.94 -15.80 -5.68
N ASN A 120 11.08 -16.19 -4.76
CA ASN A 120 11.00 -15.57 -3.45
C ASN A 120 11.96 -16.28 -2.49
N GLU A 121 13.14 -15.73 -2.32
CA GLU A 121 13.91 -16.01 -1.13
C GLU A 121 13.20 -15.31 0.03
N ILE A 122 12.64 -16.09 0.96
CA ILE A 122 12.09 -15.55 2.20
C ILE A 122 13.28 -15.08 3.01
N GLU A 123 13.58 -13.78 2.90
CA GLU A 123 14.63 -13.17 3.70
C GLU A 123 14.27 -13.35 5.18
N LYS A 124 15.14 -14.05 5.90
CA LYS A 124 15.03 -14.10 7.36
C LYS A 124 15.17 -12.67 7.87
N GLN A 125 14.22 -12.22 8.69
CA GLN A 125 14.37 -10.95 9.38
C GLN A 125 15.73 -10.90 10.08
N THR A 126 16.60 -10.03 9.62
CA THR A 126 17.87 -9.79 10.28
C THR A 126 17.61 -8.95 11.53
N LYS A 127 18.08 -9.42 12.68
CA LYS A 127 18.03 -8.62 13.92
C LYS A 127 18.99 -7.46 13.74
N PHE A 128 18.50 -6.24 13.85
CA PHE A 128 19.34 -5.04 13.88
C PHE A 128 19.33 -4.42 15.29
N ASN A 129 20.30 -3.55 15.55
CA ASN A 129 20.38 -2.85 16.83
C ASN A 129 19.27 -1.81 16.94
N ASN A 130 18.20 -2.16 17.65
CA ASN A 130 17.06 -1.29 17.84
C ASN A 130 17.41 0.02 18.58
N ASP A 131 18.37 0.01 19.46
CA ASP A 131 18.73 1.21 20.25
C ASP A 131 19.45 2.23 19.36
N GLN A 132 20.41 1.80 18.54
CA GLN A 132 21.07 2.66 17.55
C GLN A 132 20.05 3.21 16.53
N PHE A 133 19.12 2.38 16.07
CA PHE A 133 18.07 2.80 15.17
C PHE A 133 17.19 3.93 15.78
N ILE A 134 16.78 3.78 17.04
CA ILE A 134 16.00 4.81 17.75
C ILE A 134 16.82 6.08 17.95
N GLU A 135 18.11 5.99 18.31
CA GLU A 135 18.99 7.15 18.41
C GLU A 135 19.09 7.92 17.09
N ASP A 136 19.23 7.21 15.96
CA ASP A 136 19.27 7.85 14.64
C ASP A 136 17.93 8.53 14.28
N ILE A 137 16.79 7.92 14.65
CA ILE A 137 15.47 8.54 14.51
C ILE A 137 15.38 9.85 15.32
N VAL A 138 15.83 9.84 16.57
CA VAL A 138 15.82 11.02 17.44
C VAL A 138 16.71 12.15 16.88
N LYS A 139 17.88 11.81 16.32
CA LYS A 139 18.75 12.80 15.67
C LYS A 139 18.10 13.46 14.46
N LEU A 140 17.26 12.73 13.71
CA LEU A 140 16.52 13.24 12.56
C LEU A 140 15.28 14.07 12.94
N ALA A 141 14.68 13.79 14.09
CA ALA A 141 13.39 14.33 14.51
C ALA A 141 13.25 15.85 14.39
N PRO A 142 14.28 16.68 14.73
CA PRO A 142 14.19 18.14 14.59
C PRO A 142 13.90 18.62 13.16
N THR A 143 14.25 17.84 12.14
CA THR A 143 14.07 18.19 10.71
C THR A 143 12.92 17.45 10.04
N MET A 144 12.33 16.47 10.73
CA MET A 144 11.22 15.68 10.20
C MET A 144 9.92 16.50 10.18
N GLN A 145 9.15 16.30 9.13
CA GLN A 145 7.79 16.81 8.97
C GLN A 145 6.78 15.67 8.82
N ILE A 146 7.22 14.56 8.21
CA ILE A 146 6.37 13.41 7.93
C ILE A 146 7.16 12.14 8.24
N VAL A 147 6.52 11.22 8.98
CA VAL A 147 6.98 9.84 9.12
C VAL A 147 5.90 8.92 8.58
N GLU A 148 6.25 8.09 7.61
CA GLU A 148 5.34 7.16 6.94
C GLU A 148 5.63 5.73 7.40
N PHE A 149 4.62 5.03 7.91
CA PHE A 149 4.73 3.65 8.38
C PHE A 149 4.04 2.70 7.41
N ALA A 150 4.78 1.70 6.94
CA ALA A 150 4.31 0.64 6.06
C ALA A 150 5.00 -0.70 6.42
N GLY A 151 4.84 -1.72 5.58
CA GLY A 151 5.45 -3.04 5.78
C GLY A 151 4.39 -4.13 5.89
N GLY A 152 4.49 -5.01 6.90
CA GLY A 152 3.43 -5.95 7.25
C GLY A 152 2.19 -5.20 7.77
N GLU A 153 1.93 -5.25 9.06
CA GLU A 153 0.97 -4.36 9.72
C GLU A 153 1.70 -3.53 10.78
N PRO A 154 1.92 -2.23 10.55
CA PRO A 154 2.68 -1.39 11.48
C PRO A 154 2.15 -1.40 12.91
N LEU A 155 0.81 -1.46 13.08
CA LEU A 155 0.16 -1.43 14.38
C LEU A 155 0.35 -2.73 15.19
N MET A 156 0.98 -3.75 14.59
CA MET A 156 1.34 -5.02 15.23
C MET A 156 2.82 -5.09 15.60
N ASP A 157 3.62 -4.08 15.28
CA ASP A 157 5.06 -4.09 15.49
C ASP A 157 5.44 -3.32 16.77
N PRO A 158 6.04 -3.96 17.79
CA PRO A 158 6.49 -3.27 18.99
C PRO A 158 7.49 -2.13 18.73
N LEU A 159 8.32 -2.25 17.69
CA LEU A 159 9.30 -1.23 17.33
C LEU A 159 8.62 0.04 16.81
N HIS A 160 7.48 -0.09 16.11
CA HIS A 160 6.66 1.04 15.70
C HIS A 160 6.30 1.94 16.89
N TYR A 161 5.88 1.36 18.02
CA TYR A 161 5.50 2.12 19.20
C TYR A 161 6.71 2.76 19.88
N LYS A 162 7.88 2.11 19.88
CA LYS A 162 9.12 2.72 20.36
C LYS A 162 9.52 3.95 19.52
N VAL A 163 9.33 3.87 18.20
CA VAL A 163 9.54 5.02 17.30
C VAL A 163 8.58 6.15 17.62
N LEU A 164 7.28 5.87 17.82
CA LEU A 164 6.31 6.88 18.21
C LEU A 164 6.68 7.54 19.55
N GLU A 165 7.03 6.75 20.56
CA GLU A 165 7.47 7.26 21.86
C GLU A 165 8.69 8.18 21.72
N ALA A 166 9.68 7.80 20.92
CA ALA A 166 10.87 8.60 20.65
C ALA A 166 10.61 9.92 19.91
N LEU A 167 9.59 9.94 19.04
CA LEU A 167 9.18 11.11 18.27
C LEU A 167 8.15 12.00 18.98
N GLU A 168 7.54 11.53 20.07
CA GLU A 168 6.52 12.28 20.81
C GLU A 168 6.96 13.71 21.21
N PRO A 169 8.22 13.97 21.68
CA PRO A 169 8.67 15.32 22.00
C PRO A 169 8.65 16.30 20.82
N PHE A 170 8.54 15.80 19.59
CA PHE A 170 8.50 16.57 18.34
C PHE A 170 7.13 16.47 17.65
N GLY A 171 6.15 15.87 18.32
CA GLY A 171 4.86 15.50 17.72
C GLY A 171 4.05 16.68 17.20
N ASP A 172 4.20 17.87 17.79
CA ASP A 172 3.58 19.13 17.35
C ASP A 172 3.97 19.55 15.91
N LYS A 173 5.12 19.08 15.42
CA LYS A 173 5.67 19.38 14.08
C LYS A 173 5.52 18.22 13.09
N ILE A 174 5.45 16.99 13.59
CA ILE A 174 5.46 15.77 12.78
C ILE A 174 4.04 15.30 12.51
N SER A 175 3.73 15.04 11.25
CA SER A 175 2.56 14.24 10.84
C SER A 175 2.97 12.80 10.62
N VAL A 176 2.18 11.86 11.12
CA VAL A 176 2.38 10.42 10.90
C VAL A 176 1.44 9.92 9.82
N LYS A 177 1.95 9.07 8.94
CA LYS A 177 1.16 8.45 7.86
C LYS A 177 1.26 6.94 7.94
N TYR A 178 0.19 6.28 7.58
CA TYR A 178 0.07 4.83 7.67
C TYR A 178 -0.50 4.20 6.41
N SER A 179 0.10 3.06 6.03
CA SER A 179 -0.59 2.03 5.26
C SER A 179 -0.92 0.91 6.24
N THR A 180 -2.19 0.74 6.59
CA THR A 180 -2.62 -0.17 7.65
C THR A 180 -3.94 -0.86 7.32
N ASN A 181 -4.11 -2.08 7.81
CA ASN A 181 -5.39 -2.80 7.76
C ASN A 181 -6.36 -2.35 8.88
N LEU A 182 -5.87 -1.55 9.81
CA LEU A 182 -6.62 -0.97 10.94
C LEU A 182 -7.45 -2.00 11.74
N SER A 183 -7.06 -3.26 11.73
CA SER A 183 -7.76 -4.33 12.47
C SER A 183 -7.63 -4.19 13.96
N LYS A 184 -6.63 -3.44 14.44
CA LYS A 184 -6.38 -3.19 15.85
C LYS A 184 -5.91 -1.77 16.07
N VAL A 185 -6.48 -1.12 17.09
CA VAL A 185 -6.04 0.20 17.59
C VAL A 185 -5.43 0.11 19.00
N LYS A 186 -5.30 -1.12 19.51
CA LYS A 186 -4.57 -1.45 20.75
C LYS A 186 -3.71 -2.68 20.52
N PHE A 187 -2.46 -2.62 20.97
CA PHE A 187 -1.52 -3.72 20.89
C PHE A 187 -0.73 -3.87 22.19
N GLY A 188 -1.01 -4.96 22.94
CA GLY A 188 -0.48 -5.15 24.29
C GLY A 188 -0.84 -3.97 25.20
N LYS A 189 0.18 -3.29 25.74
CA LYS A 189 0.00 -2.08 26.57
C LYS A 189 -0.19 -0.79 25.78
N PHE A 190 0.01 -0.82 24.46
CA PHE A 190 -0.01 0.37 23.63
C PHE A 190 -1.42 0.70 23.15
N ASP A 191 -1.80 1.97 23.29
CA ASP A 191 -3.00 2.57 22.72
C ASP A 191 -2.57 3.46 21.55
N THR A 192 -2.91 3.00 20.34
CA THR A 192 -2.50 3.67 19.10
C THR A 192 -3.13 5.05 18.96
N ILE A 193 -4.41 5.18 19.33
CA ILE A 193 -5.14 6.46 19.21
C ILE A 193 -4.56 7.48 20.19
N ALA A 194 -4.27 7.06 21.42
CA ALA A 194 -3.62 7.92 22.42
C ALA A 194 -2.24 8.37 21.94
N SER A 195 -1.44 7.48 21.33
CA SER A 195 -0.15 7.85 20.74
C SER A 195 -0.32 8.83 19.59
N TRP A 196 -1.24 8.57 18.65
CA TRP A 196 -1.50 9.44 17.50
C TRP A 196 -1.98 10.84 17.87
N SER A 197 -2.73 10.98 18.96
CA SER A 197 -3.23 12.27 19.43
C SER A 197 -2.13 13.30 19.74
N LYS A 198 -0.91 12.82 19.99
CA LYS A 198 0.26 13.64 20.31
C LYS A 198 0.92 14.26 19.08
N PHE A 199 0.56 13.82 17.88
CA PHE A 199 1.14 14.30 16.63
C PHE A 199 0.32 15.40 15.97
N LYS A 200 0.96 16.16 15.08
CA LYS A 200 0.36 17.27 14.32
C LYS A 200 -0.81 16.81 13.47
N GLY A 201 -0.70 15.64 12.88
CA GLY A 201 -1.73 15.04 12.04
C GLY A 201 -1.48 13.56 11.81
N VAL A 202 -2.55 12.85 11.47
CA VAL A 202 -2.53 11.41 11.19
C VAL A 202 -3.22 11.18 9.84
N ASP A 203 -2.48 10.65 8.86
CA ASP A 203 -2.99 10.34 7.52
C ASP A 203 -3.01 8.81 7.33
N ILE A 204 -4.19 8.23 7.15
CA ILE A 204 -4.37 6.79 7.07
C ILE A 204 -4.76 6.38 5.65
N SER A 205 -3.89 5.61 4.99
CA SER A 205 -4.26 4.78 3.84
C SER A 205 -4.79 3.46 4.36
N LEU A 206 -6.13 3.39 4.51
CA LEU A 206 -6.83 2.21 5.00
C LEU A 206 -6.79 1.13 3.93
N SER A 207 -6.11 0.04 4.23
CA SER A 207 -5.99 -1.10 3.31
C SER A 207 -7.30 -1.90 3.29
N ILE A 208 -8.10 -1.72 2.24
CA ILE A 208 -9.41 -2.36 2.08
C ILE A 208 -9.68 -2.63 0.59
N ASP A 209 -10.11 -3.85 0.23
CA ASP A 209 -10.18 -4.30 -1.17
C ASP A 209 -11.60 -4.56 -1.68
N GLY A 210 -12.62 -4.24 -0.88
CA GLY A 210 -14.01 -4.44 -1.30
C GLY A 210 -15.03 -4.08 -0.21
N TYR A 211 -16.31 -4.27 -0.53
CA TYR A 211 -17.37 -4.31 0.47
C TYR A 211 -17.15 -5.50 1.44
N PRO A 212 -17.83 -5.57 2.61
CA PRO A 212 -17.42 -6.49 3.68
C PRO A 212 -17.12 -7.92 3.25
N ALA A 213 -18.05 -8.61 2.60
CA ALA A 213 -17.86 -10.01 2.20
C ALA A 213 -16.67 -10.19 1.23
N LEU A 214 -16.50 -9.25 0.29
CA LEU A 214 -15.40 -9.29 -0.68
C LEU A 214 -14.06 -8.94 -0.03
N ASN A 215 -14.04 -7.95 0.85
CA ASN A 215 -12.83 -7.59 1.58
C ASN A 215 -12.34 -8.73 2.46
N ASP A 216 -13.21 -9.36 3.23
CA ASP A 216 -12.87 -10.45 4.15
C ASP A 216 -12.40 -11.70 3.39
N TYR A 217 -12.95 -11.93 2.20
CA TYR A 217 -12.46 -12.96 1.30
C TYR A 217 -11.06 -12.67 0.76
N ILE A 218 -10.80 -11.45 0.28
CA ILE A 218 -9.49 -11.07 -0.30
C ILE A 218 -8.45 -10.93 0.81
N ARG A 219 -8.82 -10.29 1.92
CA ARG A 219 -7.94 -10.03 3.07
C ARG A 219 -8.19 -11.05 4.18
N THR A 220 -7.91 -12.30 3.88
CA THR A 220 -8.11 -13.42 4.81
C THR A 220 -7.64 -13.09 6.23
N GLU A 221 -8.44 -13.39 7.23
CA GLU A 221 -8.37 -12.99 8.64
C GLU A 221 -8.90 -11.56 8.91
N ALA A 222 -9.39 -10.84 7.90
CA ALA A 222 -10.06 -9.56 8.11
C ALA A 222 -11.47 -9.76 8.68
N ASP A 223 -11.90 -8.78 9.45
CA ASP A 223 -13.25 -8.53 9.89
C ASP A 223 -13.55 -7.05 9.56
N THR A 224 -14.29 -6.84 8.48
CA THR A 224 -14.54 -5.48 7.96
C THR A 224 -15.42 -4.67 8.91
N ASP A 225 -16.28 -5.31 9.72
CA ASP A 225 -17.09 -4.60 10.71
C ASP A 225 -16.23 -4.05 11.85
N VAL A 226 -15.25 -4.84 12.33
CA VAL A 226 -14.25 -4.39 13.31
C VAL A 226 -13.41 -3.25 12.74
N LEU A 227 -12.95 -3.36 11.48
CA LEU A 227 -12.22 -2.31 10.80
C LEU A 227 -13.05 -1.02 10.72
N ALA A 228 -14.32 -1.11 10.33
CA ALA A 228 -15.23 0.04 10.25
C ALA A 228 -15.48 0.68 11.63
N GLN A 229 -15.58 -0.12 12.68
CA GLN A 229 -15.69 0.36 14.05
C GLN A 229 -14.42 1.11 14.49
N ASN A 230 -13.24 0.51 14.28
CA ASN A 230 -11.96 1.13 14.61
C ASN A 230 -11.78 2.46 13.84
N LEU A 231 -12.17 2.50 12.56
CA LEU A 231 -12.11 3.73 11.77
C LEU A 231 -13.00 4.84 12.35
N ARG A 232 -14.22 4.51 12.78
CA ARG A 232 -15.13 5.47 13.45
C ARG A 232 -14.54 5.99 14.76
N GLU A 233 -13.93 5.11 15.55
CA GLU A 233 -13.27 5.49 16.81
C GLU A 233 -12.11 6.44 16.54
N VAL A 234 -11.25 6.13 15.57
CA VAL A 234 -10.13 6.97 15.15
C VAL A 234 -10.59 8.35 14.68
N LYS A 235 -11.60 8.40 13.80
CA LYS A 235 -12.16 9.66 13.30
C LYS A 235 -12.72 10.53 14.43
N SER A 236 -13.46 9.92 15.33
CA SER A 236 -14.05 10.61 16.48
C SER A 236 -13.00 11.16 17.44
N ALA A 237 -11.96 10.36 17.74
CA ALA A 237 -10.94 10.74 18.71
C ALA A 237 -9.95 11.79 18.16
N LEU A 238 -9.59 11.70 16.88
CA LEU A 238 -8.59 12.59 16.28
C LEU A 238 -9.20 13.85 15.66
N GLY A 239 -10.49 13.85 15.33
CA GLY A 239 -11.18 15.00 14.75
C GLY A 239 -10.46 15.56 13.51
N ASN A 240 -10.15 16.85 13.53
CA ASN A 240 -9.48 17.56 12.43
C ASN A 240 -8.00 17.17 12.22
N LYS A 241 -7.38 16.44 13.12
CA LYS A 241 -6.06 15.86 12.92
C LYS A 241 -6.08 14.65 11.98
N TYR A 242 -7.25 13.98 11.86
CA TYR A 242 -7.42 12.83 10.99
C TYR A 242 -7.52 13.25 9.52
N LYS A 243 -6.78 12.53 8.67
CA LYS A 243 -6.99 12.45 7.23
C LYS A 243 -6.93 10.99 6.83
N GLY A 244 -7.70 10.59 5.82
CA GLY A 244 -7.65 9.20 5.40
C GLY A 244 -8.27 8.97 4.05
N ARG A 245 -7.93 7.81 3.49
CA ARG A 245 -8.45 7.29 2.24
C ARG A 245 -8.55 5.77 2.31
N ALA A 246 -9.51 5.20 1.62
CA ALA A 246 -9.57 3.77 1.36
C ALA A 246 -8.55 3.46 0.25
N ALA A 247 -7.59 2.59 0.54
CA ALA A 247 -6.57 2.14 -0.41
C ALA A 247 -6.97 0.76 -0.93
N LEU A 248 -7.57 0.74 -2.12
CA LEU A 248 -8.02 -0.48 -2.80
C LEU A 248 -6.94 -0.98 -3.74
N CYS A 249 -6.60 -2.27 -3.66
CA CYS A 249 -5.77 -2.96 -4.64
C CYS A 249 -6.68 -3.62 -5.70
N TYR A 250 -6.78 -3.00 -6.88
CA TYR A 250 -7.59 -3.50 -7.99
C TYR A 250 -6.96 -4.75 -8.59
N SER A 251 -7.63 -5.88 -8.44
CA SER A 251 -7.16 -7.22 -8.77
C SER A 251 -8.26 -8.04 -9.45
N ALA A 252 -7.92 -9.19 -10.01
CA ALA A 252 -8.90 -10.07 -10.66
C ALA A 252 -10.06 -10.48 -9.74
N TRP A 253 -9.85 -10.52 -8.42
CA TRP A 253 -10.91 -10.88 -7.46
C TRP A 253 -11.97 -9.81 -7.27
N ASN A 254 -11.63 -8.52 -7.36
CA ASN A 254 -12.58 -7.44 -7.03
C ASN A 254 -13.13 -6.69 -8.25
N VAL A 255 -12.80 -7.14 -9.47
CA VAL A 255 -13.32 -6.53 -10.70
C VAL A 255 -14.85 -6.46 -10.69
N MET A 256 -15.54 -7.57 -10.36
CA MET A 256 -17.01 -7.58 -10.41
C MET A 256 -17.68 -6.77 -9.31
N GLY A 257 -17.02 -6.59 -8.17
CA GLY A 257 -17.57 -5.89 -7.01
C GLY A 257 -17.07 -4.44 -6.86
N LEU A 258 -16.47 -3.84 -7.90
CA LEU A 258 -15.87 -2.52 -7.79
C LEU A 258 -16.91 -1.41 -7.52
N PRO A 259 -18.08 -1.36 -8.17
CA PRO A 259 -19.11 -0.36 -7.87
C PRO A 259 -19.63 -0.43 -6.44
N GLU A 260 -19.99 -1.63 -5.99
CA GLU A 260 -20.50 -1.87 -4.63
C GLU A 260 -19.44 -1.55 -3.57
N SER A 261 -18.18 -1.85 -3.86
CA SER A 261 -17.06 -1.50 -2.99
C SER A 261 -16.88 0.01 -2.89
N TYR A 262 -17.02 0.71 -4.00
CA TYR A 262 -16.94 2.17 -4.01
C TYR A 262 -18.05 2.79 -3.17
N ASP A 263 -19.29 2.32 -3.32
CA ASP A 263 -20.43 2.78 -2.53
C ASP A 263 -20.20 2.54 -1.04
N TYR A 264 -19.67 1.38 -0.67
CA TYR A 264 -19.33 1.07 0.72
C TYR A 264 -18.31 2.06 1.29
N PHE A 265 -17.23 2.34 0.56
CA PHE A 265 -16.19 3.25 1.03
C PHE A 265 -16.69 4.70 1.18
N GLU A 266 -17.42 5.19 0.21
CA GLU A 266 -17.87 6.59 0.20
C GLU A 266 -19.11 6.82 1.09
N HIS A 267 -20.05 5.86 1.16
CA HIS A 267 -21.32 6.07 1.85
C HIS A 267 -21.37 5.46 3.25
N VAL A 268 -20.69 4.33 3.48
CA VAL A 268 -20.69 3.67 4.79
C VAL A 268 -19.47 4.06 5.61
N LEU A 269 -18.29 4.04 5.00
CA LEU A 269 -17.05 4.44 5.69
C LEU A 269 -16.79 5.94 5.63
N ASP A 270 -17.52 6.69 4.80
CA ASP A 270 -17.29 8.13 4.56
C ASP A 270 -15.80 8.43 4.33
N THR A 271 -15.20 7.70 3.39
CA THR A 271 -13.75 7.70 3.15
C THR A 271 -13.47 7.70 1.65
N PRO A 272 -12.76 8.73 1.12
CA PRO A 272 -12.45 8.80 -0.31
C PRO A 272 -11.54 7.65 -0.74
N VAL A 273 -11.75 7.16 -1.97
CA VAL A 273 -11.00 6.02 -2.51
C VAL A 273 -9.74 6.47 -3.24
N HIS A 274 -8.66 5.71 -3.01
CA HIS A 274 -7.46 5.69 -3.83
C HIS A 274 -7.20 4.25 -4.28
N GLY A 275 -7.03 4.04 -5.59
CA GLY A 275 -6.78 2.71 -6.15
C GLY A 275 -5.33 2.52 -6.53
N ASN A 276 -4.81 1.35 -6.23
CA ASN A 276 -3.60 0.79 -6.80
C ASN A 276 -3.96 -0.44 -7.63
N ILE A 277 -3.14 -0.80 -8.59
CA ILE A 277 -3.37 -1.99 -9.42
C ILE A 277 -2.46 -3.11 -8.92
N ALA A 278 -2.99 -4.32 -8.87
CA ALA A 278 -2.21 -5.53 -8.62
C ALA A 278 -1.41 -5.88 -9.87
N TRP A 279 -0.17 -5.42 -9.95
CA TRP A 279 0.72 -5.66 -11.10
C TRP A 279 1.47 -6.98 -10.99
N ASP A 280 1.84 -7.37 -9.79
CA ASP A 280 2.68 -8.53 -9.50
C ASP A 280 2.10 -9.33 -8.33
N PRO A 281 1.94 -10.64 -8.51
CA PRO A 281 2.21 -11.43 -9.73
C PRO A 281 1.18 -11.19 -10.83
N ILE A 282 1.58 -11.35 -12.10
CA ILE A 282 0.73 -11.06 -13.27
C ILE A 282 -0.61 -11.81 -13.26
N PHE A 283 -0.64 -13.02 -12.72
CA PHE A 283 -1.85 -13.83 -12.72
C PHE A 283 -2.97 -13.31 -11.79
N ILE A 284 -2.72 -12.33 -10.92
CA ILE A 284 -3.78 -11.65 -10.13
C ILE A 284 -4.19 -10.30 -10.72
N ASN A 285 -3.52 -9.86 -11.79
CA ASN A 285 -3.85 -8.61 -12.47
C ASN A 285 -5.25 -8.69 -13.08
N PRO A 286 -6.11 -7.65 -12.99
CA PRO A 286 -7.46 -7.69 -13.56
C PRO A 286 -7.49 -7.92 -15.07
N GLN A 287 -6.42 -7.63 -15.81
CA GLN A 287 -6.34 -7.86 -17.26
C GLN A 287 -6.28 -9.34 -17.67
N VAL A 288 -6.09 -10.26 -16.70
CA VAL A 288 -6.09 -11.71 -16.96
C VAL A 288 -7.49 -12.27 -17.22
N LEU A 289 -8.54 -11.53 -16.88
CA LEU A 289 -9.91 -11.99 -17.11
C LEU A 289 -10.19 -12.19 -18.62
N PRO A 290 -10.91 -13.24 -19.01
CA PRO A 290 -11.32 -13.44 -20.38
C PRO A 290 -12.30 -12.36 -20.85
N LYS A 291 -12.43 -12.23 -22.16
CA LYS A 291 -13.20 -11.18 -22.82
C LYS A 291 -14.62 -11.06 -22.29
N GLU A 292 -15.28 -12.19 -22.06
CA GLU A 292 -16.67 -12.27 -21.60
C GLU A 292 -16.82 -11.64 -20.20
N LEU A 293 -15.92 -11.97 -19.26
CA LEU A 293 -15.91 -11.39 -17.93
C LEU A 293 -15.54 -9.90 -17.95
N LYS A 294 -14.59 -9.47 -18.80
CA LYS A 294 -14.29 -8.06 -19.00
C LYS A 294 -15.50 -7.27 -19.53
N GLN A 295 -16.25 -7.84 -20.46
CA GLN A 295 -17.47 -7.23 -21.00
C GLN A 295 -18.55 -7.13 -19.92
N LEU A 296 -18.75 -8.18 -19.13
CA LEU A 296 -19.70 -8.18 -18.02
C LEU A 296 -19.37 -7.10 -16.99
N ALA A 297 -18.11 -7.02 -16.55
CA ALA A 297 -17.63 -5.97 -15.63
C ALA A 297 -17.82 -4.57 -16.23
N THR A 298 -17.47 -4.38 -17.50
CA THR A 298 -17.65 -3.12 -18.22
C THR A 298 -19.11 -2.68 -18.23
N ALA A 299 -20.04 -3.62 -18.47
CA ALA A 299 -21.48 -3.36 -18.46
C ALA A 299 -21.97 -2.95 -17.06
N LYS A 300 -21.51 -3.64 -16.00
CA LYS A 300 -21.79 -3.26 -14.59
C LYS A 300 -21.31 -1.85 -14.30
N TYR A 301 -20.08 -1.52 -14.68
CA TYR A 301 -19.49 -0.19 -14.44
C TYR A 301 -20.28 0.93 -15.15
N LYS A 302 -20.61 0.72 -16.43
CA LYS A 302 -21.43 1.69 -17.19
C LYS A 302 -22.82 1.85 -16.59
N LYS A 303 -23.47 0.75 -16.20
CA LYS A 303 -24.77 0.79 -15.53
C LYS A 303 -24.69 1.61 -14.24
N TYR A 304 -23.67 1.37 -13.41
CA TYR A 304 -23.46 2.13 -12.19
C TYR A 304 -23.22 3.63 -12.45
N LEU A 305 -22.35 3.99 -13.38
CA LEU A 305 -22.07 5.38 -13.73
C LEU A 305 -23.31 6.12 -14.23
N ASN A 306 -24.26 5.43 -14.87
CA ASN A 306 -25.53 6.02 -15.29
C ASN A 306 -26.46 6.37 -14.10
N THR A 307 -26.23 5.79 -12.92
CA THR A 307 -26.98 6.12 -11.68
C THR A 307 -26.35 7.25 -10.88
N VAL A 308 -25.11 7.65 -11.22
CA VAL A 308 -24.35 8.67 -10.51
C VAL A 308 -24.14 9.89 -11.39
N GLU A 309 -24.94 10.92 -11.17
CA GLU A 309 -24.76 12.20 -11.91
C GLU A 309 -23.47 12.91 -11.48
N ALA A 310 -22.59 13.26 -12.43
CA ALA A 310 -21.31 13.91 -12.18
C ALA A 310 -21.44 15.43 -11.86
N THR A 311 -22.38 15.79 -10.99
CA THR A 311 -22.73 17.18 -10.66
C THR A 311 -21.84 17.81 -9.59
N ASN A 312 -21.24 17.02 -8.72
CA ASN A 312 -20.38 17.49 -7.64
C ASN A 312 -18.99 16.81 -7.67
N GLU A 313 -18.03 17.33 -6.92
CA GLU A 313 -16.65 16.83 -6.92
C GLU A 313 -16.53 15.36 -6.44
N ARG A 314 -17.41 14.92 -5.54
CA ARG A 314 -17.47 13.53 -5.11
C ARG A 314 -17.83 12.61 -6.29
N ASN A 315 -18.92 12.92 -6.97
CA ASN A 315 -19.40 12.15 -8.11
C ASN A 315 -18.41 12.17 -9.28
N LYS A 316 -17.75 13.31 -9.52
CA LYS A 316 -16.67 13.41 -10.51
C LYS A 316 -15.48 12.50 -10.16
N ARG A 317 -15.15 12.33 -8.85
CA ARG A 317 -14.11 11.36 -8.42
C ARG A 317 -14.56 9.92 -8.71
N ILE A 318 -15.84 9.60 -8.44
CA ILE A 318 -16.42 8.28 -8.77
C ILE A 318 -16.24 7.99 -10.25
N HIS A 319 -16.69 8.89 -11.12
CA HIS A 319 -16.57 8.73 -12.57
C HIS A 319 -15.11 8.54 -13.01
N ARG A 320 -14.19 9.35 -12.49
CA ARG A 320 -12.76 9.20 -12.81
C ARG A 320 -12.23 7.84 -12.37
N PHE A 321 -12.50 7.43 -11.14
CA PHE A 321 -11.99 6.18 -10.59
C PHE A 321 -12.52 4.96 -11.35
N ILE A 322 -13.82 4.86 -11.55
CA ILE A 322 -14.44 3.74 -12.28
C ILE A 322 -13.97 3.71 -13.74
N ASN A 323 -13.92 4.87 -14.43
CA ASN A 323 -13.46 4.92 -15.81
C ASN A 323 -11.97 4.55 -15.95
N GLN A 324 -11.10 4.97 -15.04
CA GLN A 324 -9.69 4.60 -15.04
C GLN A 324 -9.52 3.07 -14.91
N ASN A 325 -10.23 2.44 -13.97
CA ASN A 325 -10.17 0.99 -13.79
C ASN A 325 -10.80 0.22 -14.96
N MET A 326 -11.90 0.73 -15.54
CA MET A 326 -12.52 0.18 -16.74
C MET A 326 -11.58 0.24 -17.96
N ASN A 327 -10.92 1.36 -18.15
CA ASN A 327 -9.94 1.54 -19.24
C ASN A 327 -8.75 0.61 -19.04
N PHE A 328 -8.23 0.53 -17.82
CA PHE A 328 -7.13 -0.38 -17.50
C PHE A 328 -7.51 -1.83 -17.76
N LEU A 329 -8.67 -2.29 -17.28
CA LEU A 329 -9.18 -3.64 -17.46
C LEU A 329 -9.18 -4.08 -18.95
N ASN A 330 -9.53 -3.15 -19.85
CA ASN A 330 -9.68 -3.40 -21.27
C ASN A 330 -8.45 -3.05 -22.12
N ALA A 331 -7.38 -2.48 -21.52
CA ALA A 331 -6.22 -1.99 -22.26
C ALA A 331 -5.36 -3.11 -22.84
N LYS A 332 -5.30 -4.26 -22.17
CA LYS A 332 -4.50 -5.42 -22.60
C LYS A 332 -5.26 -6.71 -22.43
N ASP A 333 -4.84 -7.71 -23.18
CA ASP A 333 -5.29 -9.09 -23.03
C ASP A 333 -4.16 -9.94 -22.44
N GLU A 334 -4.31 -10.27 -21.15
CA GLU A 334 -3.42 -11.18 -20.41
C GLU A 334 -4.16 -12.49 -20.02
N SER A 335 -5.24 -12.82 -20.73
CA SER A 335 -6.09 -13.99 -20.44
C SER A 335 -5.35 -15.33 -20.50
N LYS A 336 -4.18 -15.40 -21.11
CA LYS A 336 -3.28 -16.56 -21.02
C LYS A 336 -2.91 -16.96 -19.58
N HIS A 337 -3.02 -16.04 -18.61
CA HIS A 337 -2.77 -16.28 -17.19
C HIS A 337 -4.06 -16.57 -16.39
N PHE A 338 -5.22 -16.61 -17.03
CA PHE A 338 -6.50 -16.80 -16.34
C PHE A 338 -6.60 -18.16 -15.65
N GLU A 339 -6.19 -19.24 -16.33
CA GLU A 339 -6.15 -20.58 -15.73
C GLU A 339 -5.23 -20.64 -14.50
N GLN A 340 -4.14 -19.89 -14.52
CA GLN A 340 -3.23 -19.76 -13.37
C GLN A 340 -3.92 -19.03 -12.21
N PHE A 341 -4.65 -17.96 -12.49
CA PHE A 341 -5.47 -17.26 -11.50
C PHE A 341 -6.50 -18.20 -10.85
N LEU A 342 -7.18 -19.03 -11.64
CA LEU A 342 -8.16 -19.98 -11.13
C LEU A 342 -7.52 -21.05 -10.25
N ARG A 343 -6.40 -21.66 -10.68
CA ARG A 343 -5.67 -22.64 -9.87
C ARG A 343 -5.19 -22.04 -8.55
N TYR A 344 -4.59 -20.87 -8.61
CA TYR A 344 -4.13 -20.13 -7.41
C TYR A 344 -5.29 -19.85 -6.47
N THR A 345 -6.41 -19.36 -6.99
CA THR A 345 -7.62 -19.05 -6.22
C THR A 345 -8.19 -20.31 -5.56
N LYS A 346 -8.32 -21.42 -6.31
CA LYS A 346 -8.81 -22.71 -5.81
C LYS A 346 -7.91 -23.26 -4.70
N THR A 347 -6.60 -23.26 -4.90
CA THR A 347 -5.64 -23.73 -3.89
C THR A 347 -5.75 -22.95 -2.58
N LEU A 348 -5.92 -21.63 -2.66
CA LEU A 348 -6.13 -20.81 -1.47
C LEU A 348 -7.52 -21.03 -0.85
N ASP A 349 -8.56 -21.25 -1.64
CA ASP A 349 -9.90 -21.54 -1.14
C ASP A 349 -9.92 -22.85 -0.35
N GLU A 350 -9.33 -23.90 -0.89
CA GLU A 350 -9.17 -25.20 -0.22
C GLU A 350 -8.37 -25.07 1.07
N SER A 351 -7.26 -24.31 1.03
CA SER A 351 -6.40 -24.08 2.20
C SER A 351 -7.06 -23.32 3.33
N ARG A 352 -7.99 -22.42 2.98
CA ARG A 352 -8.61 -21.44 3.90
C ARG A 352 -10.06 -21.74 4.18
N SER A 353 -10.63 -22.80 3.61
CA SER A 353 -12.06 -23.17 3.70
C SER A 353 -12.98 -22.00 3.30
N THR A 354 -12.65 -21.36 2.17
CA THR A 354 -13.39 -20.24 1.58
C THR A 354 -13.88 -20.62 0.17
N SER A 355 -14.75 -19.79 -0.43
CA SER A 355 -15.23 -19.99 -1.79
C SER A 355 -15.32 -18.67 -2.53
N PHE A 356 -14.56 -18.55 -3.63
CA PHE A 356 -14.60 -17.38 -4.50
C PHE A 356 -15.98 -17.18 -5.11
N VAL A 357 -16.59 -18.27 -5.59
CA VAL A 357 -17.91 -18.25 -6.24
C VAL A 357 -19.02 -17.84 -5.28
N ALA A 358 -18.88 -18.13 -3.98
CA ALA A 358 -19.86 -17.68 -2.97
C ALA A 358 -19.85 -16.14 -2.82
N VAL A 359 -18.70 -15.49 -3.07
CA VAL A 359 -18.54 -14.03 -2.94
C VAL A 359 -18.70 -13.33 -4.28
N VAL A 360 -18.24 -13.95 -5.37
CA VAL A 360 -18.30 -13.41 -6.74
C VAL A 360 -18.94 -14.45 -7.66
N PRO A 361 -20.27 -14.58 -7.67
CA PRO A 361 -20.99 -15.65 -8.37
C PRO A 361 -20.86 -15.58 -9.89
N GLU A 362 -20.39 -14.47 -10.45
CA GLU A 362 -20.13 -14.33 -11.88
C GLU A 362 -19.04 -15.30 -12.39
N PHE A 363 -18.27 -15.91 -11.50
CA PHE A 363 -17.23 -16.89 -11.84
C PHE A 363 -17.69 -18.35 -11.76
N LYS A 364 -18.98 -18.62 -11.49
CA LYS A 364 -19.49 -19.99 -11.25
C LYS A 364 -19.22 -20.98 -12.40
N ASP A 365 -19.16 -20.48 -13.63
CA ASP A 365 -18.95 -21.34 -14.82
C ASP A 365 -17.46 -21.56 -15.12
N TYR A 366 -16.55 -21.01 -14.32
CA TYR A 366 -15.10 -21.07 -14.48
C TYR A 366 -14.36 -21.79 -13.34
N VAL A 367 -14.98 -21.95 -12.18
CA VAL A 367 -14.34 -22.50 -10.95
C VAL A 367 -14.95 -23.85 -10.58
#